data_d7b3be11408b2ec2ef801af07be0efd4
#
_entry.id   d7b3be11408b2ec2ef801af07be0efd4
#
_cell.length_a   1.000
_cell.length_b   1.000
_cell.length_c   1.000
_cell.angle_alpha   90.00
_cell.angle_beta   90.00
_cell.angle_gamma   90.00
#
_symmetry.space_group_name_H-M   'P 1'
#
loop_
_entity.id
_entity.type
_entity.pdbx_description
1 polymer ?
#
loop_
_entity_poly.entity_id
_entity_poly.type
_entity_poly.pdbx_seq_one_letter_code
_entity_poly.pdbx_strand_id
1 'polypeptide(L)'
;MHDNILFDYILENTNPHEKTFSMVMTLSNHAIKNVNLKAFNVPLEKIQQFVEKTPKSENLPDANSLGHIYWYDKVVVDFIKKASQKFPNSLFIITGDHFDRSYEYAKNDLYTIKSVPLILYTPTLKPKTISQVGSHLDIAPTIIELIAPKGFQFVSFGKPLFSNNTTNPPSHPNYALGYEAIATKDYFYNPSLGLRYLNESPKEPEDKQNDKKQNDKIEASKFYQQLESLKALSFYLLYHGANLKD
;
A
#
# COMPACT_ATOMS: atom_id res chain seq x y z
N MET A 1 -3.61 4.79 -23.51
CA MET A 1 -2.34 3.99 -23.59
C MET A 1 -2.48 2.90 -22.54
N HIS A 2 -2.13 1.65 -22.83
CA HIS A 2 -2.18 0.58 -21.82
C HIS A 2 -0.82 0.46 -21.12
N ASP A 3 -0.82 0.02 -19.88
CA ASP A 3 0.39 0.01 -19.03
C ASP A 3 1.51 -0.90 -19.55
N ASN A 4 1.19 -1.93 -20.34
CA ASN A 4 2.23 -2.73 -21.00
C ASN A 4 3.13 -1.87 -21.91
N ILE A 5 2.59 -0.87 -22.62
CA ILE A 5 3.36 0.06 -23.45
C ILE A 5 4.24 0.95 -22.59
N LEU A 6 3.70 1.43 -21.44
CA LEU A 6 4.46 2.21 -20.48
C LEU A 6 5.64 1.41 -19.93
N PHE A 7 5.44 0.16 -19.58
CA PHE A 7 6.50 -0.73 -19.09
C PHE A 7 7.56 -1.05 -20.13
N ASP A 8 7.16 -1.30 -21.39
CA ASP A 8 8.11 -1.48 -22.47
C ASP A 8 8.94 -0.19 -22.69
N TYR A 9 8.31 0.99 -22.66
CA TYR A 9 9.02 2.27 -22.76
C TYR A 9 10.06 2.45 -21.62
N ILE A 10 9.74 2.09 -20.39
CA ILE A 10 10.68 2.15 -19.26
C ILE A 10 11.86 1.21 -19.49
N LEU A 11 11.59 -0.02 -19.95
CA LEU A 11 12.64 -1.00 -20.27
C LEU A 11 13.58 -0.49 -21.37
N GLU A 12 13.05 0.16 -22.38
CA GLU A 12 13.84 0.65 -23.52
C GLU A 12 14.69 1.89 -23.15
N ASN A 13 14.13 2.79 -22.34
CA ASN A 13 14.72 4.12 -22.11
C ASN A 13 15.49 4.25 -20.79
N THR A 14 15.54 3.21 -19.95
CA THR A 14 16.35 3.22 -18.71
C THR A 14 17.74 2.67 -18.98
N ASN A 15 18.77 3.44 -18.62
CA ASN A 15 20.16 3.02 -18.72
C ASN A 15 20.51 2.06 -17.57
N PRO A 16 20.95 0.80 -17.86
CA PRO A 16 21.29 -0.18 -16.82
C PRO A 16 22.58 0.14 -16.05
N HIS A 17 23.39 1.08 -16.54
CA HIS A 17 24.66 1.45 -15.94
C HIS A 17 24.56 2.69 -15.04
N GLU A 18 23.38 3.28 -14.93
CA GLU A 18 23.14 4.46 -14.10
C GLU A 18 22.22 4.15 -12.94
N LYS A 19 22.46 4.85 -11.81
CA LYS A 19 21.53 4.82 -10.67
C LYS A 19 20.33 5.70 -11.00
N THR A 20 19.17 5.08 -11.15
CA THR A 20 17.92 5.78 -11.47
C THR A 20 16.87 5.51 -10.42
N PHE A 21 16.01 6.49 -10.19
CA PHE A 21 14.76 6.34 -9.48
C PHE A 21 13.61 6.60 -10.46
N SER A 22 12.76 5.60 -10.64
CA SER A 22 11.59 5.72 -11.52
C SER A 22 10.32 5.57 -10.70
N MET A 23 9.48 6.60 -10.71
CA MET A 23 8.13 6.54 -10.16
C MET A 23 7.15 6.37 -11.31
N VAL A 24 6.40 5.28 -11.28
CA VAL A 24 5.52 4.87 -12.37
C VAL A 24 4.08 4.85 -11.87
N MET A 25 3.23 5.69 -12.45
CA MET A 25 1.79 5.66 -12.21
C MET A 25 1.11 4.87 -13.32
N THR A 26 0.43 3.80 -12.95
CA THR A 26 -0.32 2.93 -13.87
C THR A 26 -1.80 3.30 -13.87
N LEU A 27 -2.48 3.10 -15.00
CA LEU A 27 -3.88 3.50 -15.17
C LEU A 27 -4.80 2.36 -15.62
N SER A 28 -4.26 1.25 -16.11
CA SER A 28 -5.09 0.18 -16.70
C SER A 28 -5.98 -0.55 -15.69
N ASN A 29 -5.69 -0.42 -14.40
CA ASN A 29 -6.55 -0.95 -13.33
C ASN A 29 -7.60 0.08 -12.82
N HIS A 30 -7.65 1.27 -13.40
CA HIS A 30 -8.68 2.26 -13.10
C HIS A 30 -10.06 1.83 -13.64
N ALA A 31 -11.14 2.44 -13.15
CA ALA A 31 -12.55 2.01 -13.38
C ALA A 31 -12.95 1.81 -14.85
N ILE A 32 -12.31 2.47 -15.83
CA ILE A 32 -12.58 2.28 -17.25
C ILE A 32 -11.76 1.10 -17.77
N LYS A 33 -12.35 -0.09 -17.73
CA LYS A 33 -11.72 -1.34 -18.17
C LYS A 33 -11.93 -1.51 -19.69
N ASN A 34 -11.02 -0.98 -20.48
CA ASN A 34 -11.12 -0.95 -21.95
C ASN A 34 -10.04 -1.78 -22.69
N VAL A 35 -9.35 -2.66 -21.98
CA VAL A 35 -8.38 -3.56 -22.60
C VAL A 35 -9.09 -4.62 -23.42
N ASN A 36 -8.63 -4.86 -24.65
CA ASN A 36 -9.11 -6.00 -25.44
C ASN A 36 -8.50 -7.31 -24.90
N LEU A 37 -9.16 -7.90 -23.90
CA LEU A 37 -8.69 -9.09 -23.20
C LEU A 37 -8.47 -10.30 -24.13
N LYS A 38 -9.25 -10.41 -25.23
CA LYS A 38 -9.09 -11.48 -26.23
C LYS A 38 -7.77 -11.34 -26.99
N ALA A 39 -7.37 -10.11 -27.31
CA ALA A 39 -6.10 -9.86 -27.99
C ALA A 39 -4.87 -10.23 -27.13
N PHE A 40 -5.04 -10.27 -25.81
CA PHE A 40 -4.00 -10.67 -24.86
C PHE A 40 -4.14 -12.13 -24.38
N ASN A 41 -4.97 -12.93 -25.03
CA ASN A 41 -5.20 -14.33 -24.69
C ASN A 41 -5.59 -14.56 -23.21
N VAL A 42 -6.37 -13.64 -22.66
CA VAL A 42 -6.94 -13.82 -21.30
C VAL A 42 -7.96 -14.97 -21.34
N PRO A 43 -7.90 -15.95 -20.44
CA PRO A 43 -8.75 -17.14 -20.48
C PRO A 43 -10.16 -16.85 -19.93
N LEU A 44 -10.91 -15.95 -20.60
CA LEU A 44 -12.20 -15.46 -20.14
C LEU A 44 -13.23 -16.56 -19.84
N GLU A 45 -13.25 -17.63 -20.65
CA GLU A 45 -14.15 -18.75 -20.41
C GLU A 45 -13.87 -19.47 -19.06
N LYS A 46 -12.59 -19.66 -18.73
CA LYS A 46 -12.21 -20.26 -17.44
C LYS A 46 -12.56 -19.33 -16.28
N ILE A 47 -12.35 -18.02 -16.46
CA ILE A 47 -12.70 -17.00 -15.47
C ILE A 47 -14.21 -16.96 -15.27
N GLN A 48 -15.00 -17.00 -16.33
CA GLN A 48 -16.45 -17.07 -16.28
C GLN A 48 -16.93 -18.31 -15.50
N GLN A 49 -16.40 -19.49 -15.83
CA GLN A 49 -16.72 -20.73 -15.11
C GLN A 49 -16.35 -20.67 -13.62
N PHE A 50 -15.26 -20.00 -13.28
CA PHE A 50 -14.86 -19.77 -11.88
C PHE A 50 -15.87 -18.89 -11.15
N VAL A 51 -16.29 -17.75 -11.75
CA VAL A 51 -17.30 -16.86 -11.19
C VAL A 51 -18.63 -17.59 -10.97
N GLU A 52 -19.07 -18.37 -11.96
CA GLU A 52 -20.34 -19.12 -11.89
C GLU A 52 -20.36 -20.19 -10.80
N LYS A 53 -19.21 -20.82 -10.51
CA LYS A 53 -19.05 -21.84 -9.47
C LYS A 53 -18.85 -21.26 -8.08
N THR A 54 -18.52 -19.98 -7.97
CA THR A 54 -18.26 -19.35 -6.69
C THR A 54 -19.58 -18.90 -6.05
N PRO A 55 -19.78 -19.16 -4.75
CA PRO A 55 -20.98 -18.71 -4.06
C PRO A 55 -21.18 -17.18 -4.17
N LYS A 56 -22.41 -16.74 -4.38
CA LYS A 56 -22.73 -15.30 -4.46
C LYS A 56 -22.36 -14.51 -3.21
N SER A 57 -22.29 -15.20 -2.05
CA SER A 57 -21.84 -14.61 -0.78
C SER A 57 -20.38 -14.13 -0.79
N GLU A 58 -19.57 -14.61 -1.74
CA GLU A 58 -18.17 -14.18 -1.90
C GLU A 58 -18.07 -12.83 -2.64
N ASN A 59 -19.18 -12.33 -3.19
CA ASN A 59 -19.22 -11.04 -3.90
C ASN A 59 -18.08 -10.84 -4.90
N LEU A 60 -17.79 -11.84 -5.72
CA LEU A 60 -16.75 -11.72 -6.73
C LEU A 60 -17.12 -10.72 -7.84
N PRO A 61 -16.12 -10.04 -8.42
CA PRO A 61 -16.32 -9.28 -9.65
C PRO A 61 -16.86 -10.15 -10.79
N ASP A 62 -17.50 -9.50 -11.77
CA ASP A 62 -17.82 -10.16 -13.02
C ASP A 62 -16.58 -10.66 -13.76
N ALA A 63 -16.78 -11.60 -14.68
CA ALA A 63 -15.67 -12.24 -15.40
C ALA A 63 -14.84 -11.26 -16.25
N ASN A 64 -15.44 -10.18 -16.75
CA ASN A 64 -14.70 -9.16 -17.48
C ASN A 64 -13.77 -8.38 -16.55
N SER A 65 -14.27 -7.99 -15.38
CA SER A 65 -13.49 -7.30 -14.34
C SER A 65 -12.33 -8.17 -13.83
N LEU A 66 -12.58 -9.44 -13.51
CA LEU A 66 -11.53 -10.40 -13.15
C LEU A 66 -10.54 -10.63 -14.30
N GLY A 67 -11.02 -10.62 -15.54
CA GLY A 67 -10.17 -10.71 -16.72
C GLY A 67 -9.18 -9.55 -16.84
N HIS A 68 -9.60 -8.33 -16.49
CA HIS A 68 -8.70 -7.16 -16.45
C HIS A 68 -7.68 -7.27 -15.32
N ILE A 69 -8.08 -7.72 -14.14
CA ILE A 69 -7.16 -7.97 -13.02
C ILE A 69 -6.12 -9.04 -13.41
N TYR A 70 -6.57 -10.14 -14.01
CA TYR A 70 -5.69 -11.20 -14.49
C TYR A 70 -4.69 -10.70 -15.55
N TRP A 71 -5.16 -9.90 -16.52
CA TRP A 71 -4.29 -9.30 -17.53
C TRP A 71 -3.27 -8.36 -16.90
N TYR A 72 -3.70 -7.50 -15.98
CA TYR A 72 -2.83 -6.54 -15.32
C TYR A 72 -1.74 -7.23 -14.49
N ASP A 73 -2.11 -8.24 -13.71
CA ASP A 73 -1.16 -9.05 -12.95
C ASP A 73 -0.07 -9.64 -13.85
N LYS A 74 -0.45 -10.23 -14.98
CA LYS A 74 0.51 -10.73 -15.98
C LYS A 74 1.43 -9.65 -16.52
N VAL A 75 0.90 -8.49 -16.86
CA VAL A 75 1.68 -7.37 -17.40
C VAL A 75 2.71 -6.87 -16.38
N VAL A 76 2.32 -6.73 -15.13
CA VAL A 76 3.24 -6.34 -14.04
C VAL A 76 4.31 -7.40 -13.82
N VAL A 77 3.93 -8.67 -13.75
CA VAL A 77 4.88 -9.78 -13.54
C VAL A 77 5.87 -9.89 -14.69
N ASP A 78 5.41 -9.77 -15.94
CA ASP A 78 6.28 -9.83 -17.13
C ASP A 78 7.25 -8.63 -17.17
N PHE A 79 6.78 -7.44 -16.79
CA PHE A 79 7.65 -6.27 -16.64
C PHE A 79 8.74 -6.52 -15.60
N ILE A 80 8.37 -6.96 -14.38
CA ILE A 80 9.32 -7.21 -13.29
C ILE A 80 10.35 -8.26 -13.70
N LYS A 81 9.94 -9.34 -14.38
CA LYS A 81 10.86 -10.36 -14.89
C LYS A 81 11.88 -9.78 -15.86
N LYS A 82 11.43 -9.05 -16.88
CA LYS A 82 12.30 -8.39 -17.86
C LYS A 82 13.21 -7.35 -17.20
N ALA A 83 12.66 -6.52 -16.33
CA ALA A 83 13.39 -5.49 -15.63
C ALA A 83 14.44 -6.07 -14.66
N SER A 84 14.15 -7.16 -13.97
CA SER A 84 15.12 -7.86 -13.10
C SER A 84 16.30 -8.44 -13.88
N GLN A 85 16.08 -8.85 -15.14
CA GLN A 85 17.18 -9.32 -15.99
C GLN A 85 18.05 -8.15 -16.49
N LYS A 86 17.42 -7.04 -16.87
CA LYS A 86 18.11 -5.85 -17.38
C LYS A 86 18.77 -5.03 -16.26
N PHE A 87 18.15 -4.99 -15.09
CA PHE A 87 18.54 -4.21 -13.91
C PHE A 87 18.64 -5.11 -12.67
N PRO A 88 19.63 -6.00 -12.55
CA PRO A 88 19.65 -7.06 -11.53
C PRO A 88 19.76 -6.54 -10.09
N ASN A 89 20.21 -5.30 -9.91
CA ASN A 89 20.35 -4.66 -8.60
C ASN A 89 19.17 -3.75 -8.23
N SER A 90 18.06 -3.84 -8.95
CA SER A 90 16.91 -2.97 -8.69
C SER A 90 16.06 -3.47 -7.54
N LEU A 91 15.52 -2.50 -6.79
CA LEU A 91 14.44 -2.69 -5.83
C LEU A 91 13.12 -2.21 -6.48
N PHE A 92 12.15 -3.11 -6.56
CA PHE A 92 10.80 -2.79 -7.03
C PHE A 92 9.89 -2.58 -5.82
N ILE A 93 9.12 -1.51 -5.86
CA ILE A 93 8.14 -1.19 -4.84
C ILE A 93 6.80 -1.02 -5.53
N ILE A 94 5.84 -1.86 -5.14
CA ILE A 94 4.52 -1.91 -5.75
C ILE A 94 3.50 -1.61 -4.66
N THR A 95 2.68 -0.61 -4.91
CA THR A 95 1.58 -0.23 -4.01
C THR A 95 0.42 0.34 -4.81
N GLY A 96 -0.75 0.47 -4.20
CA GLY A 96 -1.86 1.25 -4.71
C GLY A 96 -1.82 2.68 -4.17
N ASP A 97 -2.36 3.64 -4.89
CA ASP A 97 -2.59 5.00 -4.42
C ASP A 97 -3.80 5.05 -3.47
N HIS A 98 -4.81 4.25 -3.77
CA HIS A 98 -6.00 4.02 -2.94
C HIS A 98 -6.67 2.70 -3.34
N PHE A 99 -7.61 2.24 -2.52
CA PHE A 99 -8.48 1.14 -2.85
C PHE A 99 -9.46 1.52 -3.97
N ASP A 100 -9.89 0.54 -4.79
CA ASP A 100 -10.87 0.77 -5.86
C ASP A 100 -12.19 1.29 -5.29
N ARG A 101 -12.65 2.44 -5.77
CA ARG A 101 -13.86 3.10 -5.29
C ARG A 101 -15.13 2.41 -5.77
N SER A 102 -15.04 1.62 -6.82
CA SER A 102 -16.15 0.85 -7.41
C SER A 102 -16.18 -0.60 -6.92
N TYR A 103 -15.41 -0.94 -5.90
CA TYR A 103 -15.24 -2.29 -5.42
C TYR A 103 -16.40 -2.69 -4.49
N GLU A 104 -17.43 -3.29 -5.05
CA GLU A 104 -18.61 -3.73 -4.30
C GLU A 104 -18.46 -5.13 -3.66
N TYR A 105 -17.40 -5.86 -3.99
CA TYR A 105 -17.22 -7.26 -3.64
C TYR A 105 -16.25 -7.52 -2.47
N ALA A 106 -15.61 -6.51 -1.92
CA ALA A 106 -14.87 -6.66 -0.68
C ALA A 106 -15.81 -6.71 0.54
N LYS A 107 -15.37 -7.32 1.61
CA LYS A 107 -15.97 -7.08 2.91
C LYS A 107 -16.06 -5.58 3.11
N ASN A 108 -17.27 -5.08 3.34
CA ASN A 108 -17.53 -3.65 3.44
C ASN A 108 -17.10 -3.12 4.83
N ASP A 109 -15.87 -3.43 5.22
CA ASP A 109 -15.24 -2.92 6.43
C ASP A 109 -14.28 -1.79 6.07
N LEU A 110 -14.18 -0.81 6.96
CA LEU A 110 -13.38 0.40 6.74
C LEU A 110 -11.90 0.12 6.56
N TYR A 111 -11.37 -0.91 7.17
CA TYR A 111 -9.96 -1.27 7.03
C TYR A 111 -9.67 -1.75 5.62
N THR A 112 -10.47 -2.69 5.11
CA THR A 112 -10.30 -3.24 3.76
C THR A 112 -10.40 -2.14 2.70
N ILE A 113 -11.44 -1.28 2.77
CA ILE A 113 -11.65 -0.22 1.77
C ILE A 113 -10.70 0.98 1.90
N LYS A 114 -9.86 1.03 2.93
CA LYS A 114 -8.84 2.07 3.13
C LYS A 114 -7.42 1.53 3.06
N SER A 115 -7.24 0.23 2.82
CA SER A 115 -5.92 -0.39 2.73
C SER A 115 -5.51 -0.68 1.29
N VAL A 116 -4.21 -0.65 1.07
CA VAL A 116 -3.56 -1.03 -0.18
C VAL A 116 -2.39 -1.97 0.11
N PRO A 117 -2.04 -2.85 -0.82
CA PRO A 117 -0.85 -3.68 -0.66
C PRO A 117 0.43 -2.83 -0.71
N LEU A 118 1.46 -3.27 -0.02
CA LEU A 118 2.83 -2.82 -0.22
C LEU A 118 3.71 -4.05 -0.44
N ILE A 119 4.30 -4.15 -1.62
CA ILE A 119 5.17 -5.24 -2.01
C ILE A 119 6.55 -4.67 -2.33
N LEU A 120 7.57 -5.18 -1.65
CA LEU A 120 8.97 -4.91 -1.98
C LEU A 120 9.58 -6.16 -2.58
N TYR A 121 10.17 -6.01 -3.75
CA TYR A 121 10.75 -7.12 -4.48
C TYR A 121 12.14 -6.78 -5.03
N THR A 122 13.05 -7.69 -4.84
CA THR A 122 14.32 -7.80 -5.57
C THR A 122 14.64 -9.28 -5.73
N PRO A 123 15.35 -9.72 -6.77
CA PRO A 123 15.66 -11.13 -7.01
C PRO A 123 16.36 -11.84 -5.85
N THR A 124 17.06 -11.11 -4.99
CA THR A 124 17.84 -11.65 -3.87
C THR A 124 17.10 -11.65 -2.53
N LEU A 125 15.93 -11.00 -2.46
CA LEU A 125 15.17 -10.92 -1.22
C LEU A 125 14.43 -12.22 -0.94
N LYS A 126 14.60 -12.79 0.26
CA LYS A 126 13.80 -13.94 0.68
C LYS A 126 12.36 -13.50 0.99
N PRO A 127 11.35 -14.26 0.56
CA PRO A 127 9.96 -13.96 0.87
C PRO A 127 9.72 -13.86 2.38
N LYS A 128 9.08 -12.78 2.81
CA LYS A 128 8.68 -12.53 4.19
C LYS A 128 7.42 -11.68 4.22
N THR A 129 6.43 -12.08 5.02
CA THR A 129 5.29 -11.24 5.34
C THR A 129 5.63 -10.37 6.56
N ILE A 130 5.32 -9.08 6.46
CA ILE A 130 5.50 -8.11 7.54
C ILE A 130 4.11 -7.73 8.02
N SER A 131 3.84 -7.99 9.30
CA SER A 131 2.56 -7.68 9.95
C SER A 131 2.52 -6.27 10.57
N GLN A 132 3.56 -5.47 10.32
CA GLN A 132 3.62 -4.10 10.79
C GLN A 132 2.53 -3.26 10.13
N VAL A 133 1.77 -2.52 10.93
CA VAL A 133 0.82 -1.54 10.42
C VAL A 133 1.60 -0.35 9.87
N GLY A 134 1.23 0.09 8.68
CA GLY A 134 1.92 1.19 8.01
C GLY A 134 1.02 1.97 7.06
N SER A 135 1.52 3.08 6.56
CA SER A 135 0.86 3.94 5.59
C SER A 135 1.80 4.36 4.46
N HIS A 136 1.29 5.10 3.49
CA HIS A 136 2.13 5.67 2.43
C HIS A 136 3.26 6.56 2.96
N LEU A 137 3.09 7.18 4.13
CA LEU A 137 4.13 7.99 4.77
C LEU A 137 5.39 7.18 5.11
N ASP A 138 5.22 5.87 5.32
CA ASP A 138 6.28 4.96 5.75
C ASP A 138 7.07 4.37 4.58
N ILE A 139 6.60 4.55 3.34
CA ILE A 139 7.25 3.99 2.15
C ILE A 139 8.63 4.63 1.92
N ALA A 140 8.70 5.96 1.85
CA ALA A 140 9.95 6.65 1.60
C ALA A 140 11.02 6.37 2.67
N PRO A 141 10.74 6.49 3.99
CA PRO A 141 11.73 6.12 5.01
C PRO A 141 12.11 4.63 4.95
N THR A 142 11.21 3.73 4.57
CA THR A 142 11.54 2.31 4.38
C THR A 142 12.53 2.11 3.23
N ILE A 143 12.33 2.80 2.11
CA ILE A 143 13.26 2.75 0.97
C ILE A 143 14.63 3.29 1.38
N ILE A 144 14.66 4.45 2.01
CA ILE A 144 15.90 5.09 2.44
C ILE A 144 16.68 4.18 3.40
N GLU A 145 16.00 3.56 4.36
CA GLU A 145 16.62 2.59 5.29
C GLU A 145 17.27 1.42 4.56
N LEU A 146 16.71 0.98 3.42
CA LEU A 146 17.23 -0.15 2.65
C LEU A 146 18.43 0.20 1.76
N ILE A 147 18.45 1.41 1.18
CA ILE A 147 19.38 1.75 0.09
C ILE A 147 20.35 2.89 0.41
N ALA A 148 20.06 3.71 1.42
CA ALA A 148 20.91 4.83 1.74
C ALA A 148 22.22 4.39 2.44
N PRO A 149 23.32 5.12 2.26
CA PRO A 149 24.56 4.87 3.00
C PRO A 149 24.34 5.10 4.51
N LYS A 150 25.11 4.38 5.31
CA LYS A 150 25.06 4.52 6.78
C LYS A 150 25.32 5.98 7.19
N GLY A 151 24.43 6.49 8.05
CA GLY A 151 24.50 7.88 8.54
C GLY A 151 23.82 8.89 7.63
N PHE A 152 23.13 8.46 6.58
CA PHE A 152 22.30 9.37 5.78
C PHE A 152 21.17 9.95 6.62
N GLN A 153 21.05 11.28 6.61
CA GLN A 153 20.05 12.01 7.37
C GLN A 153 18.96 12.52 6.43
N PHE A 154 17.72 12.40 6.84
CA PHE A 154 16.56 12.88 6.10
C PHE A 154 15.42 13.23 7.05
N VAL A 155 14.49 14.05 6.60
CA VAL A 155 13.27 14.40 7.33
C VAL A 155 12.11 13.58 6.76
N SER A 156 11.36 12.93 7.64
CA SER A 156 10.16 12.18 7.26
C SER A 156 9.11 12.24 8.37
N PHE A 157 7.84 12.29 7.97
CA PHE A 157 6.71 12.11 8.89
C PHE A 157 6.43 10.62 9.18
N GLY A 158 6.83 9.75 8.27
CA GLY A 158 6.73 8.30 8.44
C GLY A 158 7.96 7.71 9.12
N LYS A 159 7.89 6.41 9.38
CA LYS A 159 8.95 5.60 9.98
C LYS A 159 9.23 4.38 9.07
N PRO A 160 10.46 3.87 9.02
CA PRO A 160 10.73 2.63 8.30
C PRO A 160 9.89 1.47 8.85
N LEU A 161 9.21 0.74 7.98
CA LEU A 161 8.40 -0.43 8.37
C LEU A 161 9.27 -1.60 8.85
N PHE A 162 10.50 -1.64 8.40
CA PHE A 162 11.51 -2.62 8.83
C PHE A 162 12.91 -2.07 8.54
N SER A 163 13.90 -2.67 9.19
CA SER A 163 15.30 -2.32 9.00
C SER A 163 16.14 -3.58 8.82
N ASN A 164 17.22 -3.44 8.08
CA ASN A 164 18.30 -4.44 8.04
C ASN A 164 19.20 -4.38 9.29
N ASN A 165 19.07 -3.34 10.09
CA ASN A 165 19.83 -3.20 11.35
C ASN A 165 19.19 -4.06 12.44
N THR A 166 19.73 -5.25 12.64
CA THR A 166 19.25 -6.20 13.65
C THR A 166 19.60 -5.80 15.08
N THR A 167 20.61 -4.94 15.28
CA THR A 167 21.07 -4.51 16.61
C THR A 167 20.27 -3.34 17.18
N ASN A 168 19.68 -2.52 16.31
CA ASN A 168 18.88 -1.37 16.74
C ASN A 168 17.82 -1.06 15.67
N PRO A 169 16.79 -1.91 15.53
CA PRO A 169 15.75 -1.68 14.54
C PRO A 169 15.02 -0.36 14.89
N PRO A 170 14.65 0.46 13.90
CA PRO A 170 13.87 1.65 14.15
C PRO A 170 12.55 1.26 14.82
N SER A 171 12.21 1.99 15.89
CA SER A 171 10.93 1.82 16.56
C SER A 171 9.83 2.35 15.66
N HIS A 172 9.10 1.45 15.01
CA HIS A 172 7.90 1.83 14.27
C HIS A 172 6.71 1.94 15.24
N PRO A 173 5.95 3.01 15.21
CA PRO A 173 4.72 3.10 15.99
C PRO A 173 3.73 2.02 15.55
N ASN A 174 2.92 1.52 16.49
CA ASN A 174 1.91 0.50 16.21
C ASN A 174 0.64 1.07 15.54
N TYR A 175 0.77 2.18 14.83
CA TYR A 175 -0.32 2.82 14.12
C TYR A 175 0.15 3.36 12.76
N ALA A 176 -0.78 3.44 11.82
CA ALA A 176 -0.61 4.07 10.52
C ALA A 176 -1.42 5.37 10.46
N LEU A 177 -0.82 6.41 9.90
CA LEU A 177 -1.47 7.69 9.67
C LEU A 177 -1.96 7.77 8.22
N GLY A 178 -3.27 7.84 8.04
CA GLY A 178 -3.91 8.16 6.77
C GLY A 178 -4.24 9.65 6.67
N TYR A 179 -4.87 10.07 5.58
CA TYR A 179 -5.24 11.47 5.37
C TYR A 179 -6.26 11.99 6.41
N GLU A 180 -7.25 11.17 6.76
CA GLU A 180 -8.33 11.52 7.69
C GLU A 180 -8.54 10.47 8.77
N ALA A 181 -7.62 9.53 8.92
CA ALA A 181 -7.83 8.39 9.78
C ALA A 181 -6.52 7.85 10.34
N ILE A 182 -6.67 7.08 11.40
CA ILE A 182 -5.61 6.32 12.03
C ILE A 182 -6.01 4.86 12.02
N ALA A 183 -5.09 3.98 11.67
CA ALA A 183 -5.27 2.55 11.76
C ALA A 183 -4.23 1.95 12.70
N THR A 184 -4.66 1.04 13.55
CA THR A 184 -3.83 0.14 14.33
C THR A 184 -4.10 -1.30 13.89
N LYS A 185 -3.44 -2.27 14.47
CA LYS A 185 -3.77 -3.68 14.23
C LYS A 185 -5.14 -4.09 14.79
N ASP A 186 -5.69 -3.32 15.73
CA ASP A 186 -6.91 -3.66 16.47
C ASP A 186 -8.11 -2.79 16.06
N TYR A 187 -7.88 -1.55 15.63
CA TYR A 187 -8.95 -0.62 15.30
C TYR A 187 -8.57 0.40 14.23
N PHE A 188 -9.60 0.94 13.61
CA PHE A 188 -9.57 2.10 12.73
C PHE A 188 -10.34 3.25 13.40
N TYR A 189 -9.77 4.44 13.38
CA TYR A 189 -10.41 5.63 13.91
C TYR A 189 -10.45 6.75 12.87
N ASN A 190 -11.62 7.34 12.72
CA ASN A 190 -11.84 8.57 11.97
C ASN A 190 -12.80 9.43 12.79
N PRO A 191 -12.58 10.76 12.96
CA PRO A 191 -13.41 11.60 13.81
C PRO A 191 -14.90 11.60 13.44
N SER A 192 -15.21 11.53 12.13
CA SER A 192 -16.59 11.53 11.63
C SER A 192 -17.29 10.19 11.77
N LEU A 193 -16.53 9.08 11.68
CA LEU A 193 -17.06 7.70 11.70
C LEU A 193 -16.87 7.03 13.07
N GLY A 194 -16.06 7.63 13.94
CA GLY A 194 -15.71 7.10 15.25
C GLY A 194 -14.72 5.93 15.18
N LEU A 195 -14.62 5.22 16.31
CA LEU A 195 -13.78 4.04 16.46
C LEU A 195 -14.48 2.81 15.89
N ARG A 196 -13.75 2.01 15.11
CA ARG A 196 -14.21 0.75 14.54
C ARG A 196 -13.16 -0.32 14.77
N TYR A 197 -13.51 -1.40 15.48
CA TYR A 197 -12.62 -2.53 15.66
C TYR A 197 -12.55 -3.39 14.40
N LEU A 198 -11.36 -3.93 14.11
CA LEU A 198 -11.11 -4.75 12.93
C LEU A 198 -11.54 -6.20 13.12
N ASN A 199 -11.49 -6.66 14.37
CA ASN A 199 -11.99 -7.97 14.79
C ASN A 199 -13.05 -7.77 15.85
N GLU A 200 -14.07 -8.62 15.87
CA GLU A 200 -14.97 -8.69 17.02
C GLU A 200 -14.12 -8.96 18.26
N SER A 201 -14.17 -8.07 19.23
CA SER A 201 -13.44 -8.25 20.49
C SER A 201 -13.79 -9.61 21.10
N PRO A 202 -12.81 -10.35 21.63
CA PRO A 202 -13.12 -11.53 22.42
C PRO A 202 -14.18 -11.18 23.47
N LYS A 203 -15.04 -12.13 23.81
CA LYS A 203 -16.11 -11.98 24.81
C LYS A 203 -15.49 -11.73 26.21
N GLU A 204 -14.97 -10.55 26.42
CA GLU A 204 -14.60 -10.07 27.75
C GLU A 204 -15.85 -9.53 28.47
N PRO A 205 -15.87 -9.50 29.80
CA PRO A 205 -16.94 -8.88 30.57
C PRO A 205 -17.21 -7.44 30.12
N GLU A 206 -18.48 -7.02 30.12
CA GLU A 206 -18.90 -5.73 29.54
C GLU A 206 -18.20 -4.51 30.18
N ASP A 207 -17.92 -4.55 31.46
CA ASP A 207 -17.20 -3.52 32.21
C ASP A 207 -15.77 -3.32 31.63
N LYS A 208 -15.03 -4.41 31.45
CA LYS A 208 -13.68 -4.36 30.85
C LYS A 208 -13.69 -3.94 29.39
N GLN A 209 -14.73 -4.31 28.64
CA GLN A 209 -14.88 -3.85 27.24
C GLN A 209 -15.11 -2.35 27.17
N ASN A 210 -15.90 -1.79 28.09
CA ASN A 210 -16.20 -0.36 28.11
C ASN A 210 -14.96 0.47 28.46
N ASP A 211 -14.20 0.07 29.46
CA ASP A 211 -12.95 0.72 29.84
C ASP A 211 -11.91 0.67 28.69
N LYS A 212 -11.77 -0.48 28.04
CA LYS A 212 -10.90 -0.62 26.88
C LYS A 212 -11.32 0.30 25.75
N LYS A 213 -12.61 0.33 25.38
CA LYS A 213 -13.13 1.20 24.31
C LYS A 213 -12.89 2.67 24.60
N GLN A 214 -13.04 3.09 25.86
CA GLN A 214 -12.78 4.47 26.26
C GLN A 214 -11.30 4.83 26.17
N ASN A 215 -10.42 3.94 26.62
CA ASN A 215 -8.97 4.14 26.51
C ASN A 215 -8.50 4.18 25.06
N ASP A 216 -8.95 3.24 24.22
CA ASP A 216 -8.65 3.21 22.79
C ASP A 216 -9.13 4.48 22.08
N LYS A 217 -10.30 5.01 22.44
CA LYS A 217 -10.82 6.26 21.91
C LYS A 217 -9.98 7.47 22.31
N ILE A 218 -9.51 7.52 23.55
CA ILE A 218 -8.62 8.59 24.04
C ILE A 218 -7.28 8.53 23.32
N GLU A 219 -6.69 7.35 23.18
CA GLU A 219 -5.45 7.14 22.46
C GLU A 219 -5.59 7.53 20.97
N ALA A 220 -6.63 7.05 20.29
CA ALA A 220 -6.93 7.39 18.91
C ALA A 220 -7.12 8.89 18.70
N SER A 221 -7.78 9.58 19.64
CA SER A 221 -7.94 11.04 19.59
C SER A 221 -6.60 11.77 19.69
N LYS A 222 -5.68 11.32 20.54
CA LYS A 222 -4.32 11.89 20.63
C LYS A 222 -3.54 11.69 19.33
N PHE A 223 -3.58 10.51 18.74
CA PHE A 223 -2.94 10.25 17.46
C PHE A 223 -3.53 11.10 16.34
N TYR A 224 -4.84 11.33 16.36
CA TYR A 224 -5.47 12.21 15.39
C TYR A 224 -5.03 13.67 15.53
N GLN A 225 -4.85 14.17 16.76
CA GLN A 225 -4.27 15.50 16.98
C GLN A 225 -2.84 15.60 16.44
N GLN A 226 -2.04 14.54 16.58
CA GLN A 226 -0.72 14.47 15.96
C GLN A 226 -0.80 14.53 14.43
N LEU A 227 -1.74 13.80 13.83
CA LEU A 227 -1.96 13.84 12.38
C LEU A 227 -2.29 15.26 11.91
N GLU A 228 -3.19 15.97 12.57
CA GLU A 228 -3.52 17.36 12.21
C GLU A 228 -2.31 18.30 12.39
N SER A 229 -1.50 18.10 13.40
CA SER A 229 -0.26 18.85 13.60
C SER A 229 0.75 18.57 12.50
N LEU A 230 0.88 17.31 12.05
CA LEU A 230 1.76 16.94 10.93
C LEU A 230 1.27 17.52 9.61
N LYS A 231 -0.05 17.57 9.37
CA LYS A 231 -0.61 18.25 8.20
C LYS A 231 -0.26 19.74 8.21
N ALA A 232 -0.48 20.41 9.31
CA ALA A 232 -0.15 21.83 9.46
C ALA A 232 1.35 22.09 9.21
N LEU A 233 2.22 21.27 9.79
CA LEU A 233 3.67 21.34 9.58
C LEU A 233 4.04 21.07 8.12
N SER A 234 3.41 20.12 7.46
CA SER A 234 3.68 19.82 6.05
C SER A 234 3.34 21.02 5.14
N PHE A 235 2.21 21.68 5.37
CA PHE A 235 1.85 22.91 4.67
C PHE A 235 2.86 24.04 4.94
N TYR A 236 3.27 24.21 6.18
CA TYR A 236 4.28 25.20 6.53
C TYR A 236 5.60 24.94 5.79
N LEU A 237 6.09 23.70 5.76
CA LEU A 237 7.33 23.34 5.08
C LEU A 237 7.25 23.48 3.57
N LEU A 238 6.08 23.24 2.96
CA LEU A 238 5.87 23.48 1.54
C LEU A 238 6.01 24.96 1.15
N TYR A 239 5.54 25.88 2.01
CA TYR A 239 5.59 27.32 1.76
C TYR A 239 6.93 27.96 2.13
N HIS A 240 7.58 27.47 3.17
CA HIS A 240 8.77 28.12 3.76
C HIS A 240 10.07 27.34 3.52
N GLY A 241 9.95 26.11 3.01
CA GLY A 241 11.08 25.20 2.87
C GLY A 241 11.52 24.58 4.21
N ALA A 242 12.22 23.44 4.13
CA ALA A 242 12.88 22.85 5.28
C ALA A 242 14.33 23.35 5.33
N ASN A 243 14.64 24.19 6.28
CA ASN A 243 16.04 24.53 6.57
C ASN A 243 16.66 23.41 7.40
N LEU A 244 17.41 22.52 6.74
CA LEU A 244 18.09 21.39 7.40
C LEU A 244 19.45 21.82 8.02
N LYS A 245 19.71 23.12 8.18
CA LYS A 245 21.01 23.64 8.59
C LYS A 245 21.11 24.00 10.08
N ASP A 246 20.05 23.80 10.87
CA ASP A 246 20.08 24.08 12.30
C ASP A 246 19.89 22.80 13.13
#